data_dcebb1b709e8bd5d64164881f05e5d96
#
_entry.id   dcebb1b709e8bd5d64164881f05e5d96
#
_cell.length_a   1.000
_cell.length_b   1.000
_cell.length_c   1.000
_cell.angle_alpha   90.00
_cell.angle_beta   90.00
_cell.angle_gamma   90.00
#
_symmetry.space_group_name_H-M   'P 1'
#
loop_
_entity.id
_entity.type
_entity.pdbx_description
1 polymer ?
#
loop_
_entity_poly.entity_id
_entity_poly.type
_entity_poly.pdbx_seq_one_letter_code
_entity_poly.pdbx_strand_id
1 'polypeptide(L)'
;MSHTVASPAAPAPARDRREERKVIAGTVVGTTIEWYDFFIFAQATALVFAALFFQPMGESGSQIASWATLGISFLIRPLGAIVAGHLGDRFGRKFVLSITLIGMGLATTLIGLLPTYAQIGVWAPILLVALRLLQGLSAGGEWGGAALLSVEHAPHGKRGLFGSAPQIGVPLGMILATGVLFIVRSTMSEEQFLTWGWRIPFLISVILIVVGYLIRKAVEESPVFKEMQQLKVDESAPLGELFRHHTKEVILAAVIFAANNGVGYLLIAWFSKYGGPKGLGMTSSEVLIASLVGGVGWFIFTLLGGWISDKIGRKLTFVLGYGFLIVWAFPLFGLLNTASLPLFSLGLFVLTLGLGPSYGPQSAMYAEMFPARVRFSGVSIGYALGTIIGGAFAPLLADQLVKTGWENVAWYIIVISAISLIAVLFVPKGIQDRELHDEQVVATRSNPVVPA
;
A
#
# COMPACT_ATOMS: atom_id res chain seq x y z
N MET A 1 -58.61 -6.13 -17.34
CA MET A 1 -57.72 -5.56 -16.32
C MET A 1 -57.12 -6.72 -15.55
N SER A 2 -55.94 -7.15 -15.96
CA SER A 2 -55.21 -8.26 -15.33
C SER A 2 -54.13 -7.67 -14.43
N HIS A 3 -54.32 -7.77 -13.11
CA HIS A 3 -53.32 -7.37 -12.13
C HIS A 3 -52.22 -8.42 -12.09
N THR A 4 -51.09 -8.14 -12.72
CA THR A 4 -49.87 -8.95 -12.54
C THR A 4 -49.31 -8.65 -11.15
N VAL A 5 -49.47 -9.57 -10.23
CA VAL A 5 -48.83 -9.52 -8.90
C VAL A 5 -47.36 -9.76 -9.09
N ALA A 6 -46.54 -8.74 -8.79
CA ALA A 6 -45.10 -8.87 -8.78
C ALA A 6 -44.69 -9.93 -7.74
N SER A 7 -43.98 -10.97 -8.19
CA SER A 7 -43.41 -11.98 -7.32
C SER A 7 -42.43 -11.33 -6.34
N PRO A 8 -42.48 -11.66 -5.03
CA PRO A 8 -41.54 -11.07 -4.07
C PRO A 8 -40.10 -11.46 -4.43
N ALA A 9 -39.22 -10.47 -4.44
CA ALA A 9 -37.80 -10.66 -4.69
C ALA A 9 -37.24 -11.74 -3.72
N ALA A 10 -36.48 -12.67 -4.26
CA ALA A 10 -35.84 -13.70 -3.46
C ALA A 10 -35.02 -13.06 -2.32
N PRO A 11 -35.12 -13.57 -1.08
CA PRO A 11 -34.39 -13.03 0.04
C PRO A 11 -32.87 -13.07 -0.27
N ALA A 12 -32.18 -11.98 -0.01
CA ALA A 12 -30.73 -11.90 -0.14
C ALA A 12 -30.09 -13.06 0.67
N PRO A 13 -29.08 -13.75 0.14
CA PRO A 13 -28.48 -14.90 0.79
C PRO A 13 -28.03 -14.53 2.21
N ALA A 14 -28.36 -15.42 3.16
CA ALA A 14 -28.04 -15.23 4.56
C ALA A 14 -26.52 -14.99 4.72
N ARG A 15 -26.15 -13.85 5.33
CA ARG A 15 -24.77 -13.44 5.54
C ARG A 15 -24.05 -14.45 6.43
N ASP A 16 -22.96 -15.03 5.93
CA ASP A 16 -22.06 -15.84 6.75
C ASP A 16 -20.97 -14.94 7.37
N ARG A 17 -21.21 -14.50 8.63
CA ARG A 17 -20.24 -13.72 9.43
C ARG A 17 -18.89 -14.44 9.60
N ARG A 18 -18.86 -15.75 9.43
CA ARG A 18 -17.62 -16.54 9.53
C ARG A 18 -16.76 -16.34 8.29
N GLU A 19 -17.37 -16.27 7.11
CA GLU A 19 -16.67 -15.95 5.86
C GLU A 19 -16.17 -14.51 5.83
N GLU A 20 -17.00 -13.53 6.23
CA GLU A 20 -16.58 -12.13 6.34
C GLU A 20 -15.29 -11.99 7.20
N ARG A 21 -15.24 -12.67 8.36
CA ARG A 21 -14.06 -12.67 9.24
C ARG A 21 -12.85 -13.35 8.60
N LYS A 22 -13.02 -14.44 7.87
CA LYS A 22 -11.93 -15.13 7.18
C LYS A 22 -11.34 -14.26 6.07
N VAL A 23 -12.19 -13.60 5.28
CA VAL A 23 -11.77 -12.68 4.21
C VAL A 23 -10.99 -11.51 4.77
N ILE A 24 -11.50 -10.85 5.83
CA ILE A 24 -10.80 -9.74 6.48
C ILE A 24 -9.46 -10.21 7.04
N ALA A 25 -9.43 -11.31 7.81
CA ALA A 25 -8.19 -11.83 8.38
C ALA A 25 -7.19 -12.23 7.30
N GLY A 26 -7.64 -12.92 6.25
CA GLY A 26 -6.81 -13.30 5.11
C GLY A 26 -6.22 -12.10 4.36
N THR A 27 -7.02 -11.06 4.18
CA THR A 27 -6.59 -9.81 3.54
C THR A 27 -5.57 -9.08 4.42
N VAL A 28 -5.85 -8.90 5.71
CA VAL A 28 -4.92 -8.21 6.65
C VAL A 28 -3.59 -8.95 6.72
N VAL A 29 -3.61 -10.27 6.89
CA VAL A 29 -2.35 -11.05 6.99
C VAL A 29 -1.60 -11.02 5.65
N GLY A 30 -2.29 -11.19 4.53
CA GLY A 30 -1.68 -11.14 3.20
C GLY A 30 -0.98 -9.81 2.95
N THR A 31 -1.68 -8.70 3.14
CA THR A 31 -1.12 -7.35 2.97
C THR A 31 -0.03 -7.04 4.00
N THR A 32 -0.12 -7.54 5.24
CA THR A 32 0.94 -7.38 6.26
C THR A 32 2.24 -8.04 5.79
N ILE A 33 2.18 -9.25 5.23
CA ILE A 33 3.35 -9.97 4.73
C ILE A 33 3.95 -9.26 3.53
N GLU A 34 3.10 -8.83 2.57
CA GLU A 34 3.54 -8.07 1.41
C GLU A 34 4.30 -6.80 1.83
N TRP A 35 3.70 -6.01 2.72
CA TRP A 35 4.29 -4.76 3.16
C TRP A 35 5.49 -4.93 4.08
N TYR A 36 5.57 -6.02 4.85
CA TYR A 36 6.78 -6.38 5.56
C TYR A 36 7.98 -6.46 4.61
N ASP A 37 7.84 -7.17 3.50
CA ASP A 37 8.91 -7.33 2.52
C ASP A 37 9.36 -6.00 1.89
N PHE A 38 8.41 -5.09 1.62
CA PHE A 38 8.75 -3.75 1.15
C PHE A 38 9.46 -2.91 2.20
N PHE A 39 9.04 -3.01 3.45
CA PHE A 39 9.57 -2.15 4.50
C PHE A 39 10.93 -2.58 4.99
N ILE A 40 11.23 -3.86 5.09
CA ILE A 40 12.60 -4.29 5.37
C ILE A 40 13.57 -3.83 4.28
N PHE A 41 13.14 -3.83 3.01
CA PHE A 41 13.94 -3.27 1.94
C PHE A 41 14.13 -1.76 2.08
N ALA A 42 13.07 -1.00 2.36
CA ALA A 42 13.12 0.45 2.53
C ALA A 42 14.04 0.84 3.70
N GLN A 43 13.98 0.12 4.81
CA GLN A 43 14.84 0.34 5.97
C GLN A 43 16.28 -0.06 5.70
N ALA A 44 16.52 -1.17 4.99
CA ALA A 44 17.86 -1.57 4.57
C ALA A 44 18.47 -0.57 3.57
N THR A 45 17.66 0.02 2.69
CA THR A 45 18.04 1.12 1.79
C THR A 45 18.55 2.33 2.59
N ALA A 46 17.86 2.67 3.68
CA ALA A 46 18.25 3.79 4.54
C ALA A 46 19.52 3.54 5.35
N LEU A 47 19.74 2.28 5.79
CA LEU A 47 20.72 1.96 6.82
C LEU A 47 21.96 1.21 6.29
N VAL A 48 21.85 0.41 5.22
CA VAL A 48 22.83 -0.63 4.89
C VAL A 48 23.26 -0.60 3.42
N PHE A 49 22.34 -0.49 2.47
CA PHE A 49 22.65 -0.79 1.06
C PHE A 49 23.64 0.17 0.41
N ALA A 50 23.62 1.45 0.79
CA ALA A 50 24.60 2.41 0.29
C ALA A 50 26.04 1.95 0.57
N ALA A 51 26.30 1.46 1.76
CA ALA A 51 27.64 1.00 2.18
C ALA A 51 28.04 -0.36 1.60
N LEU A 52 27.09 -1.31 1.45
CA LEU A 52 27.42 -2.67 1.09
C LEU A 52 27.32 -2.98 -0.40
N PHE A 53 26.48 -2.25 -1.16
CA PHE A 53 26.23 -2.54 -2.58
C PHE A 53 26.70 -1.44 -3.53
N PHE A 54 26.76 -0.18 -3.07
CA PHE A 54 27.03 0.98 -3.91
C PHE A 54 28.29 1.75 -3.54
N GLN A 55 29.11 1.23 -2.63
CA GLN A 55 30.31 1.88 -2.09
C GLN A 55 31.21 2.61 -3.13
N PRO A 56 31.49 2.05 -4.33
CA PRO A 56 32.39 2.69 -5.30
C PRO A 56 31.85 4.00 -5.89
N MET A 57 30.56 4.31 -5.69
CA MET A 57 29.94 5.54 -6.20
C MET A 57 30.21 6.78 -5.32
N GLY A 58 31.01 6.62 -4.26
CA GLY A 58 31.21 7.65 -3.25
C GLY A 58 29.99 7.82 -2.33
N GLU A 59 30.09 8.61 -1.27
CA GLU A 59 29.05 8.69 -0.24
C GLU A 59 27.69 9.19 -0.81
N SER A 60 27.69 10.30 -1.55
CA SER A 60 26.48 10.85 -2.14
C SER A 60 25.89 9.96 -3.25
N GLY A 61 26.74 9.42 -4.13
CA GLY A 61 26.31 8.55 -5.22
C GLY A 61 25.72 7.23 -4.71
N SER A 62 26.34 6.63 -3.71
CA SER A 62 25.85 5.40 -3.06
C SER A 62 24.46 5.56 -2.45
N GLN A 63 24.24 6.71 -1.79
CA GLN A 63 22.95 6.99 -1.17
C GLN A 63 21.86 7.23 -2.22
N ILE A 64 22.17 7.98 -3.29
CA ILE A 64 21.25 8.20 -4.41
C ILE A 64 20.89 6.87 -5.07
N ALA A 65 21.90 6.03 -5.38
CA ALA A 65 21.68 4.73 -6.00
C ALA A 65 20.82 3.81 -5.10
N SER A 66 21.08 3.82 -3.79
CA SER A 66 20.30 3.06 -2.82
C SER A 66 18.82 3.48 -2.83
N TRP A 67 18.51 4.79 -2.76
CA TRP A 67 17.13 5.27 -2.86
C TRP A 67 16.48 5.02 -4.23
N ALA A 68 17.26 5.09 -5.30
CA ALA A 68 16.78 4.78 -6.64
C ALA A 68 16.32 3.31 -6.76
N THR A 69 17.00 2.36 -6.10
CA THR A 69 16.56 0.97 -6.09
C THR A 69 15.23 0.77 -5.36
N LEU A 70 14.94 1.60 -4.35
CA LEU A 70 13.61 1.62 -3.73
C LEU A 70 12.54 2.07 -4.73
N GLY A 71 12.80 3.16 -5.44
CA GLY A 71 11.85 3.75 -6.40
C GLY A 71 11.59 2.88 -7.63
N ILE A 72 12.60 2.16 -8.13
CA ILE A 72 12.50 1.39 -9.39
C ILE A 72 11.42 0.29 -9.34
N SER A 73 11.18 -0.29 -8.16
CA SER A 73 10.12 -1.29 -8.00
C SER A 73 8.72 -0.74 -8.21
N PHE A 74 8.52 0.55 -7.95
CA PHE A 74 7.23 1.21 -8.18
C PHE A 74 7.00 1.49 -9.66
N LEU A 75 8.06 1.80 -10.41
CA LEU A 75 7.97 2.03 -11.85
C LEU A 75 7.51 0.78 -12.62
N ILE A 76 7.86 -0.41 -12.14
CA ILE A 76 7.46 -1.67 -12.79
C ILE A 76 6.09 -2.19 -12.34
N ARG A 77 5.51 -1.68 -11.24
CA ARG A 77 4.20 -2.13 -10.73
C ARG A 77 3.05 -2.07 -11.74
N PRO A 78 2.89 -1.01 -12.56
CA PRO A 78 1.84 -0.98 -13.57
C PRO A 78 1.93 -2.13 -14.57
N LEU A 79 3.16 -2.50 -14.98
CA LEU A 79 3.38 -3.67 -15.83
C LEU A 79 2.99 -4.97 -15.10
N GLY A 80 3.36 -5.08 -13.82
CA GLY A 80 2.93 -6.17 -12.95
C GLY A 80 1.40 -6.29 -12.86
N ALA A 81 0.70 -5.15 -12.72
CA ALA A 81 -0.76 -5.11 -12.69
C ALA A 81 -1.39 -5.62 -14.00
N ILE A 82 -0.83 -5.24 -15.16
CA ILE A 82 -1.28 -5.71 -16.49
C ILE A 82 -1.07 -7.22 -16.63
N VAL A 83 0.12 -7.71 -16.28
CA VAL A 83 0.45 -9.15 -16.34
C VAL A 83 -0.43 -9.95 -15.39
N ALA A 84 -0.58 -9.49 -14.15
CA ALA A 84 -1.41 -10.14 -13.15
C ALA A 84 -2.89 -10.12 -13.54
N GLY A 85 -3.38 -9.03 -14.14
CA GLY A 85 -4.74 -8.95 -14.69
C GLY A 85 -4.98 -10.01 -15.75
N HIS A 86 -4.10 -10.09 -16.76
CA HIS A 86 -4.21 -11.08 -17.84
C HIS A 86 -4.14 -12.54 -17.35
N LEU A 87 -3.23 -12.82 -16.42
CA LEU A 87 -3.14 -14.15 -15.80
C LEU A 87 -4.34 -14.46 -14.92
N GLY A 88 -4.88 -13.46 -14.22
CA GLY A 88 -6.05 -13.59 -13.33
C GLY A 88 -7.32 -13.91 -14.10
N ASP A 89 -7.49 -13.32 -15.27
CA ASP A 89 -8.62 -13.58 -16.14
C ASP A 89 -8.56 -15.00 -16.74
N ARG A 90 -7.36 -15.52 -16.96
CA ARG A 90 -7.14 -16.84 -17.56
C ARG A 90 -7.11 -17.99 -16.55
N PHE A 91 -6.46 -17.79 -15.40
CA PHE A 91 -6.17 -18.85 -14.40
C PHE A 91 -6.88 -18.67 -13.06
N GLY A 92 -7.61 -17.56 -12.89
CA GLY A 92 -8.30 -17.19 -11.65
C GLY A 92 -7.50 -16.29 -10.73
N ARG A 93 -8.19 -15.48 -9.94
CA ARG A 93 -7.60 -14.48 -9.04
C ARG A 93 -6.75 -15.12 -7.94
N LYS A 94 -7.22 -16.25 -7.37
CA LYS A 94 -6.51 -17.00 -6.32
C LYS A 94 -5.15 -17.53 -6.79
N PHE A 95 -5.07 -17.98 -8.05
CA PHE A 95 -3.84 -18.45 -8.65
C PHE A 95 -2.81 -17.32 -8.76
N VAL A 96 -3.22 -16.18 -9.31
CA VAL A 96 -2.35 -15.01 -9.48
C VAL A 96 -1.87 -14.50 -8.13
N LEU A 97 -2.76 -14.31 -7.16
CA LEU A 97 -2.41 -13.88 -5.81
C LEU A 97 -1.42 -14.84 -5.12
N SER A 98 -1.48 -16.13 -5.43
CA SER A 98 -0.54 -17.12 -4.88
C SER A 98 0.84 -17.02 -5.53
N ILE A 99 0.90 -16.86 -6.87
CA ILE A 99 2.17 -16.71 -7.60
C ILE A 99 2.86 -15.38 -7.25
N THR A 100 2.11 -14.29 -7.15
CA THR A 100 2.66 -12.98 -6.81
C THR A 100 3.26 -12.99 -5.39
N LEU A 101 2.57 -13.61 -4.43
CA LEU A 101 3.10 -13.78 -3.06
C LEU A 101 4.41 -14.59 -3.06
N ILE A 102 4.44 -15.73 -3.77
CA ILE A 102 5.63 -16.58 -3.83
C ILE A 102 6.77 -15.82 -4.54
N GLY A 103 6.50 -15.18 -5.67
CA GLY A 103 7.50 -14.42 -6.43
C GLY A 103 8.11 -13.28 -5.63
N MET A 104 7.27 -12.53 -4.91
CA MET A 104 7.71 -11.43 -4.06
C MET A 104 8.56 -11.92 -2.89
N GLY A 105 8.08 -12.88 -2.13
CA GLY A 105 8.79 -13.36 -0.97
C GLY A 105 10.07 -14.12 -1.34
N LEU A 106 10.10 -14.85 -2.47
CA LEU A 106 11.31 -15.47 -2.98
C LEU A 106 12.35 -14.40 -3.34
N ALA A 107 11.96 -13.34 -4.05
CA ALA A 107 12.86 -12.23 -4.37
C ALA A 107 13.39 -11.57 -3.09
N THR A 108 12.56 -11.35 -2.08
CA THR A 108 12.98 -10.80 -0.78
C THR A 108 14.00 -11.71 -0.09
N THR A 109 13.73 -13.00 -0.04
CA THR A 109 14.65 -13.98 0.56
C THR A 109 15.99 -13.99 -0.17
N LEU A 110 15.98 -13.98 -1.50
CA LEU A 110 17.19 -13.93 -2.31
C LEU A 110 18.00 -12.65 -2.10
N ILE A 111 17.35 -11.50 -1.84
CA ILE A 111 18.06 -10.27 -1.45
C ILE A 111 18.87 -10.51 -0.17
N GLY A 112 18.30 -11.19 0.84
CA GLY A 112 19.01 -11.54 2.06
C GLY A 112 20.20 -12.48 1.85
N LEU A 113 20.23 -13.23 0.77
CA LEU A 113 21.33 -14.15 0.41
C LEU A 113 22.36 -13.50 -0.53
N LEU A 114 22.11 -12.29 -1.05
CA LEU A 114 23.03 -11.64 -1.99
C LEU A 114 24.42 -11.43 -1.39
N PRO A 115 25.48 -11.76 -2.13
CA PRO A 115 26.82 -11.32 -1.81
C PRO A 115 26.95 -9.80 -1.97
N THR A 116 27.81 -9.18 -1.15
CA THR A 116 28.04 -7.74 -1.18
C THR A 116 28.96 -7.32 -2.35
N TYR A 117 29.11 -6.00 -2.57
CA TYR A 117 30.03 -5.49 -3.58
C TYR A 117 31.47 -5.95 -3.34
N ALA A 118 31.90 -6.04 -2.09
CA ALA A 118 33.25 -6.52 -1.74
C ALA A 118 33.51 -7.98 -2.18
N GLN A 119 32.46 -8.80 -2.36
CA GLN A 119 32.57 -10.21 -2.72
C GLN A 119 32.46 -10.45 -4.22
N ILE A 120 31.51 -9.79 -4.92
CA ILE A 120 31.19 -10.05 -6.33
C ILE A 120 31.24 -8.80 -7.22
N GLY A 121 31.70 -7.68 -6.69
CA GLY A 121 31.85 -6.44 -7.45
C GLY A 121 30.51 -5.91 -8.00
N VAL A 122 30.55 -5.45 -9.25
CA VAL A 122 29.39 -4.83 -9.94
C VAL A 122 28.16 -5.73 -10.06
N TRP A 123 28.32 -7.05 -9.94
CA TRP A 123 27.19 -7.97 -9.97
C TRP A 123 26.27 -7.83 -8.75
N ALA A 124 26.78 -7.38 -7.60
CA ALA A 124 25.98 -7.19 -6.40
C ALA A 124 24.84 -6.17 -6.62
N PRO A 125 25.08 -4.93 -7.04
CA PRO A 125 24.01 -3.98 -7.31
C PRO A 125 23.12 -4.40 -8.49
N ILE A 126 23.65 -5.04 -9.53
CA ILE A 126 22.86 -5.52 -10.67
C ILE A 126 21.82 -6.56 -10.20
N LEU A 127 22.25 -7.55 -9.42
CA LEU A 127 21.35 -8.58 -8.87
C LEU A 127 20.33 -7.98 -7.89
N LEU A 128 20.74 -7.02 -7.07
CA LEU A 128 19.84 -6.31 -6.16
C LEU A 128 18.72 -5.60 -6.93
N VAL A 129 19.07 -4.87 -8.00
CA VAL A 129 18.10 -4.20 -8.88
C VAL A 129 17.19 -5.21 -9.58
N ALA A 130 17.74 -6.31 -10.12
CA ALA A 130 16.95 -7.35 -10.78
C ALA A 130 15.91 -7.98 -9.84
N LEU A 131 16.31 -8.32 -8.60
CA LEU A 131 15.39 -8.84 -7.59
C LEU A 131 14.35 -7.80 -7.17
N ARG A 132 14.73 -6.53 -7.13
CA ARG A 132 13.81 -5.43 -6.82
C ARG A 132 12.77 -5.23 -7.92
N LEU A 133 13.15 -5.36 -9.18
CA LEU A 133 12.20 -5.38 -10.32
C LEU A 133 11.23 -6.55 -10.22
N LEU A 134 11.72 -7.75 -9.86
CA LEU A 134 10.87 -8.93 -9.67
C LEU A 134 9.86 -8.73 -8.52
N GLN A 135 10.27 -8.12 -7.40
CA GLN A 135 9.35 -7.74 -6.31
C GLN A 135 8.28 -6.76 -6.81
N GLY A 136 8.67 -5.70 -7.52
CA GLY A 136 7.75 -4.71 -8.05
C GLY A 136 6.74 -5.30 -9.04
N LEU A 137 7.19 -6.18 -9.93
CA LEU A 137 6.33 -6.89 -10.87
C LEU A 137 5.30 -7.77 -10.15
N SER A 138 5.74 -8.51 -9.12
CA SER A 138 4.87 -9.38 -8.33
C SER A 138 3.81 -8.59 -7.55
N ALA A 139 4.17 -7.44 -6.97
CA ALA A 139 3.25 -6.64 -6.16
C ALA A 139 2.19 -5.85 -6.98
N GLY A 140 2.38 -5.71 -8.30
CA GLY A 140 1.55 -4.82 -9.13
C GLY A 140 0.07 -5.15 -9.16
N GLY A 141 -0.32 -6.42 -9.05
CA GLY A 141 -1.72 -6.86 -9.16
C GLY A 141 -2.42 -7.15 -7.83
N GLU A 142 -1.72 -7.09 -6.71
CA GLU A 142 -2.22 -7.62 -5.44
C GLU A 142 -3.17 -6.67 -4.71
N TRP A 143 -2.79 -5.40 -4.57
CA TRP A 143 -3.54 -4.45 -3.76
C TRP A 143 -4.97 -4.22 -4.24
N GLY A 144 -5.17 -4.05 -5.55
CA GLY A 144 -6.51 -3.82 -6.12
C GLY A 144 -7.48 -4.97 -5.83
N GLY A 145 -7.01 -6.21 -5.92
CA GLY A 145 -7.79 -7.40 -5.57
C GLY A 145 -8.19 -7.44 -4.09
N ALA A 146 -7.25 -7.16 -3.19
CA ALA A 146 -7.49 -7.12 -1.75
C ALA A 146 -8.46 -6.00 -1.35
N ALA A 147 -8.30 -4.81 -1.94
CA ALA A 147 -9.17 -3.66 -1.71
C ALA A 147 -10.62 -3.95 -2.13
N LEU A 148 -10.82 -4.46 -3.34
CA LEU A 148 -12.16 -4.79 -3.86
C LEU A 148 -12.80 -5.92 -3.08
N LEU A 149 -12.05 -6.99 -2.78
CA LEU A 149 -12.57 -8.11 -1.99
C LEU A 149 -13.13 -7.64 -0.65
N SER A 150 -12.41 -6.77 0.05
CA SER A 150 -12.84 -6.23 1.35
C SER A 150 -14.07 -5.34 1.25
N VAL A 151 -14.15 -4.49 0.21
CA VAL A 151 -15.25 -3.54 0.04
C VAL A 151 -16.51 -4.23 -0.49
N GLU A 152 -16.39 -5.20 -1.40
CA GLU A 152 -17.51 -5.94 -1.98
C GLU A 152 -18.20 -6.87 -0.95
N HIS A 153 -17.45 -7.36 0.05
CA HIS A 153 -18.01 -8.14 1.17
C HIS A 153 -18.50 -7.25 2.32
N ALA A 154 -18.35 -5.93 2.23
CA ALA A 154 -18.71 -5.03 3.30
C ALA A 154 -20.23 -4.93 3.47
N PRO A 155 -20.76 -4.92 4.72
CA PRO A 155 -22.12 -4.53 5.00
C PRO A 155 -22.44 -3.14 4.48
N HIS A 156 -23.69 -2.90 4.10
CA HIS A 156 -24.14 -1.56 3.72
C HIS A 156 -23.81 -0.54 4.84
N GLY A 157 -23.24 0.62 4.48
CA GLY A 157 -22.83 1.64 5.45
C GLY A 157 -21.55 1.33 6.24
N LYS A 158 -20.79 0.25 5.92
CA LYS A 158 -19.52 -0.12 6.57
C LYS A 158 -18.37 -0.33 5.57
N ARG A 159 -18.51 0.14 4.35
CA ARG A 159 -17.49 -0.02 3.30
C ARG A 159 -16.16 0.65 3.67
N GLY A 160 -16.18 1.79 4.38
CA GLY A 160 -14.98 2.47 4.83
C GLY A 160 -14.21 1.67 5.86
N LEU A 161 -14.90 1.14 6.87
CA LEU A 161 -14.29 0.30 7.89
C LEU A 161 -13.75 -1.02 7.29
N PHE A 162 -14.52 -1.71 6.45
CA PHE A 162 -14.08 -2.94 5.78
C PHE A 162 -12.96 -2.68 4.77
N GLY A 163 -13.03 -1.59 4.02
CA GLY A 163 -11.99 -1.13 3.11
C GLY A 163 -10.70 -0.72 3.80
N SER A 164 -10.72 -0.46 5.12
CA SER A 164 -9.50 -0.23 5.88
C SER A 164 -8.73 -1.51 6.20
N ALA A 165 -9.33 -2.71 6.02
CA ALA A 165 -8.67 -3.99 6.30
C ALA A 165 -7.36 -4.19 5.48
N PRO A 166 -7.33 -4.05 4.14
CA PRO A 166 -6.07 -4.10 3.40
C PRO A 166 -5.11 -2.96 3.79
N GLN A 167 -5.64 -1.82 4.19
CA GLN A 167 -4.83 -0.64 4.53
C GLN A 167 -4.10 -0.78 5.86
N ILE A 168 -4.71 -1.42 6.87
CA ILE A 168 -4.02 -1.67 8.15
C ILE A 168 -2.91 -2.72 8.03
N GLY A 169 -2.90 -3.54 6.98
CA GLY A 169 -1.77 -4.42 6.68
C GLY A 169 -0.46 -3.65 6.48
N VAL A 170 -0.53 -2.42 5.97
CA VAL A 170 0.63 -1.55 5.75
C VAL A 170 1.32 -1.17 7.07
N PRO A 171 0.67 -0.48 8.03
CA PRO A 171 1.31 -0.18 9.30
C PRO A 171 1.67 -1.44 10.12
N LEU A 172 0.92 -2.53 10.00
CA LEU A 172 1.29 -3.80 10.63
C LEU A 172 2.57 -4.38 10.03
N GLY A 173 2.72 -4.33 8.70
CA GLY A 173 3.96 -4.70 8.01
C GLY A 173 5.14 -3.83 8.45
N MET A 174 4.93 -2.52 8.62
CA MET A 174 5.93 -1.60 9.13
C MET A 174 6.33 -1.94 10.57
N ILE A 175 5.37 -2.18 11.46
CA ILE A 175 5.63 -2.55 12.86
C ILE A 175 6.42 -3.86 12.92
N LEU A 176 6.02 -4.85 12.12
CA LEU A 176 6.70 -6.14 12.08
C LEU A 176 8.13 -6.00 11.54
N ALA A 177 8.32 -5.31 10.42
CA ALA A 177 9.63 -5.08 9.81
C ALA A 177 10.57 -4.30 10.75
N THR A 178 10.07 -3.20 11.31
CA THR A 178 10.84 -2.36 12.23
C THR A 178 11.13 -3.10 13.53
N GLY A 179 10.17 -3.88 14.04
CA GLY A 179 10.34 -4.69 15.25
C GLY A 179 11.41 -5.76 15.09
N VAL A 180 11.40 -6.50 13.97
CA VAL A 180 12.44 -7.49 13.65
C VAL A 180 13.81 -6.81 13.54
N LEU A 181 13.89 -5.69 12.81
CA LEU A 181 15.13 -4.95 12.64
C LEU A 181 15.64 -4.40 13.99
N PHE A 182 14.74 -3.87 14.82
CA PHE A 182 15.07 -3.41 16.18
C PHE A 182 15.66 -4.54 17.04
N ILE A 183 15.05 -5.74 17.05
CA ILE A 183 15.55 -6.88 17.80
C ILE A 183 16.95 -7.26 17.31
N VAL A 184 17.14 -7.37 15.99
CA VAL A 184 18.44 -7.72 15.41
C VAL A 184 19.52 -6.68 15.78
N ARG A 185 19.20 -5.38 15.65
CA ARG A 185 20.12 -4.30 16.00
C ARG A 185 20.45 -4.25 17.50
N SER A 186 19.50 -4.57 18.36
CA SER A 186 19.69 -4.55 19.83
C SER A 186 20.50 -5.74 20.35
N THR A 187 20.57 -6.84 19.59
CA THR A 187 21.24 -8.07 19.99
C THR A 187 22.63 -8.25 19.37
N MET A 188 23.01 -7.39 18.42
CA MET A 188 24.26 -7.48 17.66
C MET A 188 25.06 -6.19 17.74
N SER A 189 26.40 -6.32 17.66
CA SER A 189 27.27 -5.16 17.45
C SER A 189 27.06 -4.57 16.05
N GLU A 190 27.47 -3.31 15.84
CA GLU A 190 27.41 -2.64 14.53
C GLU A 190 28.13 -3.47 13.45
N GLU A 191 29.31 -4.00 13.77
CA GLU A 191 30.10 -4.85 12.87
C GLU A 191 29.37 -6.15 12.51
N GLN A 192 28.80 -6.84 13.51
CA GLN A 192 28.02 -8.06 13.30
C GLN A 192 26.76 -7.79 12.46
N PHE A 193 26.10 -6.65 12.70
CA PHE A 193 24.92 -6.25 11.94
C PHE A 193 25.29 -6.00 10.47
N LEU A 194 26.32 -5.22 10.19
CA LEU A 194 26.76 -4.91 8.81
C LEU A 194 27.32 -6.11 8.09
N THR A 195 27.98 -7.05 8.80
CA THR A 195 28.54 -8.26 8.19
C THR A 195 27.45 -9.27 7.82
N TRP A 196 26.53 -9.54 8.71
CA TRP A 196 25.53 -10.59 8.51
C TRP A 196 24.12 -10.25 9.01
N GLY A 197 23.98 -9.50 10.11
CA GLY A 197 22.71 -9.30 10.83
C GLY A 197 21.59 -8.69 9.96
N TRP A 198 21.91 -7.80 9.02
CA TRP A 198 20.95 -7.20 8.11
C TRP A 198 20.22 -8.20 7.20
N ARG A 199 20.76 -9.42 7.05
CA ARG A 199 20.15 -10.49 6.25
C ARG A 199 18.98 -11.16 6.94
N ILE A 200 18.96 -11.18 8.28
CA ILE A 200 17.96 -11.88 9.09
C ILE A 200 16.53 -11.45 8.73
N PRO A 201 16.18 -10.14 8.69
CA PRO A 201 14.85 -9.72 8.32
C PRO A 201 14.39 -10.26 6.96
N PHE A 202 15.29 -10.31 5.97
CA PHE A 202 14.98 -10.83 4.62
C PHE A 202 14.77 -12.34 4.63
N LEU A 203 15.54 -13.09 5.41
CA LEU A 203 15.44 -14.55 5.51
C LEU A 203 14.15 -14.99 6.23
N ILE A 204 13.63 -14.19 7.16
CA ILE A 204 12.33 -14.42 7.82
C ILE A 204 11.19 -14.43 6.80
N SER A 205 11.32 -13.77 5.66
CA SER A 205 10.29 -13.77 4.60
C SER A 205 9.94 -15.17 4.11
N VAL A 206 10.86 -16.14 4.17
CA VAL A 206 10.54 -17.57 3.87
C VAL A 206 9.40 -18.07 4.73
N ILE A 207 9.45 -17.80 6.03
CA ILE A 207 8.40 -18.22 6.98
C ILE A 207 7.09 -17.51 6.64
N LEU A 208 7.16 -16.22 6.36
CA LEU A 208 5.98 -15.41 6.04
C LEU A 208 5.32 -15.86 4.73
N ILE A 209 6.10 -16.28 3.70
CA ILE A 209 5.56 -16.85 2.45
C ILE A 209 4.75 -18.12 2.76
N VAL A 210 5.30 -19.03 3.56
CA VAL A 210 4.60 -20.28 3.90
C VAL A 210 3.30 -19.97 4.63
N VAL A 211 3.33 -19.09 5.62
CA VAL A 211 2.12 -18.65 6.36
C VAL A 211 1.11 -18.01 5.41
N GLY A 212 1.52 -17.07 4.58
CA GLY A 212 0.65 -16.40 3.63
C GLY A 212 0.04 -17.35 2.61
N TYR A 213 0.83 -18.30 2.09
CA TYR A 213 0.33 -19.33 1.17
C TYR A 213 -0.72 -20.24 1.83
N LEU A 214 -0.50 -20.70 3.06
CA LEU A 214 -1.45 -21.53 3.80
C LEU A 214 -2.78 -20.79 4.07
N ILE A 215 -2.71 -19.53 4.43
CA ILE A 215 -3.90 -18.70 4.66
C ILE A 215 -4.67 -18.51 3.35
N ARG A 216 -4.00 -18.19 2.24
CA ARG A 216 -4.67 -18.03 0.92
C ARG A 216 -5.29 -19.31 0.40
N LYS A 217 -4.67 -20.46 0.70
CA LYS A 217 -5.26 -21.76 0.36
C LYS A 217 -6.61 -21.98 1.05
N ALA A 218 -6.80 -21.43 2.26
CA ALA A 218 -8.00 -21.57 3.08
C ALA A 218 -9.13 -20.57 2.71
N VAL A 219 -8.85 -19.52 1.93
CA VAL A 219 -9.85 -18.53 1.46
C VAL A 219 -10.46 -19.01 0.15
N GLU A 220 -11.77 -18.94 0.03
CA GLU A 220 -12.49 -19.29 -1.21
C GLU A 220 -12.38 -18.15 -2.25
N GLU A 221 -12.59 -18.52 -3.54
CA GLU A 221 -12.67 -17.56 -4.63
C GLU A 221 -13.92 -16.65 -4.46
N SER A 222 -13.82 -15.39 -4.88
CA SER A 222 -14.90 -14.40 -4.77
C SER A 222 -16.19 -14.89 -5.42
N PRO A 223 -17.36 -14.76 -4.74
CA PRO A 223 -18.66 -15.08 -5.34
C PRO A 223 -18.94 -14.35 -6.64
N VAL A 224 -18.54 -13.07 -6.71
CA VAL A 224 -18.67 -12.23 -7.91
C VAL A 224 -17.87 -12.80 -9.09
N PHE A 225 -16.66 -13.33 -8.84
CA PHE A 225 -15.86 -13.95 -9.87
C PHE A 225 -16.45 -15.29 -10.35
N LYS A 226 -16.98 -16.11 -9.42
CA LYS A 226 -17.71 -17.35 -9.76
C LYS A 226 -18.92 -17.06 -10.64
N GLU A 227 -19.69 -16.00 -10.34
CA GLU A 227 -20.83 -15.56 -11.14
C GLU A 227 -20.42 -15.04 -12.52
N MET A 228 -19.35 -14.24 -12.62
CA MET A 228 -18.83 -13.74 -13.90
C MET A 228 -18.34 -14.86 -14.82
N GLN A 229 -17.67 -15.89 -14.27
CA GLN A 229 -17.29 -17.07 -15.04
C GLN A 229 -18.49 -17.83 -15.61
N GLN A 230 -19.59 -17.91 -14.84
CA GLN A 230 -20.82 -18.60 -15.29
C GLN A 230 -21.54 -17.83 -16.42
N LEU A 231 -21.46 -16.51 -16.40
CA LEU A 231 -22.17 -15.64 -17.36
C LEU A 231 -21.44 -15.50 -18.70
N LYS A 232 -20.21 -16.06 -18.88
CA LYS A 232 -19.39 -15.91 -20.08
C LYS A 232 -19.38 -14.46 -20.63
N VAL A 233 -19.27 -13.49 -19.74
CA VAL A 233 -19.16 -12.08 -20.15
C VAL A 233 -17.83 -11.94 -20.90
N ASP A 234 -17.93 -11.69 -22.20
CA ASP A 234 -16.76 -11.42 -23.05
C ASP A 234 -16.01 -10.19 -22.52
N GLU A 235 -14.91 -10.42 -21.84
CA GLU A 235 -14.05 -9.41 -21.24
C GLU A 235 -13.13 -8.79 -22.32
N SER A 236 -13.71 -8.39 -23.45
CA SER A 236 -12.95 -7.71 -24.50
C SER A 236 -12.62 -6.27 -24.08
N ALA A 237 -11.39 -6.06 -23.60
CA ALA A 237 -10.69 -4.79 -23.43
C ALA A 237 -11.16 -3.80 -22.34
N PRO A 238 -11.16 -4.18 -21.04
CA PRO A 238 -11.45 -3.24 -19.96
C PRO A 238 -10.46 -2.06 -19.90
N LEU A 239 -9.20 -2.26 -20.33
CA LEU A 239 -8.19 -1.20 -20.38
C LEU A 239 -8.50 -0.12 -21.45
N GLY A 240 -8.98 -0.52 -22.61
CA GLY A 240 -9.37 0.44 -23.66
C GLY A 240 -10.54 1.32 -23.22
N GLU A 241 -11.56 0.73 -22.61
CA GLU A 241 -12.71 1.44 -22.04
C GLU A 241 -12.29 2.37 -20.89
N LEU A 242 -11.44 1.88 -19.99
CA LEU A 242 -10.92 2.65 -18.88
C LEU A 242 -10.23 3.94 -19.33
N PHE A 243 -9.27 3.84 -20.24
CA PHE A 243 -8.51 5.01 -20.70
C PHE A 243 -9.29 5.90 -21.68
N ARG A 244 -10.36 5.39 -22.31
CA ARG A 244 -11.20 6.22 -23.19
C ARG A 244 -12.25 7.03 -22.44
N HIS A 245 -12.80 6.47 -21.35
CA HIS A 245 -13.97 7.07 -20.68
C HIS A 245 -13.72 7.42 -19.19
N HIS A 246 -12.70 6.85 -18.53
CA HIS A 246 -12.46 6.99 -17.10
C HIS A 246 -11.03 7.47 -16.76
N THR A 247 -10.32 8.06 -17.70
CA THR A 247 -8.95 8.60 -17.48
C THR A 247 -8.92 9.63 -16.37
N LYS A 248 -9.96 10.48 -16.26
CA LYS A 248 -10.07 11.49 -15.21
C LYS A 248 -10.09 10.85 -13.82
N GLU A 249 -10.87 9.81 -13.63
CA GLU A 249 -11.00 9.08 -12.37
C GLU A 249 -9.68 8.38 -12.00
N VAL A 250 -8.96 7.82 -13.00
CA VAL A 250 -7.63 7.21 -12.80
C VAL A 250 -6.62 8.27 -12.34
N ILE A 251 -6.58 9.43 -13.00
CA ILE A 251 -5.67 10.53 -12.61
C ILE A 251 -6.02 11.04 -11.22
N LEU A 252 -7.31 11.25 -10.91
CA LEU A 252 -7.74 11.68 -9.59
C LEU A 252 -7.32 10.68 -8.52
N ALA A 253 -7.56 9.38 -8.73
CA ALA A 253 -7.14 8.34 -7.80
C ALA A 253 -5.63 8.38 -7.57
N ALA A 254 -4.82 8.49 -8.62
CA ALA A 254 -3.38 8.58 -8.53
C ALA A 254 -2.92 9.82 -7.73
N VAL A 255 -3.46 10.99 -8.03
CA VAL A 255 -3.06 12.25 -7.36
C VAL A 255 -3.56 12.28 -5.90
N ILE A 256 -4.74 11.76 -5.63
CA ILE A 256 -5.27 11.64 -4.26
C ILE A 256 -4.33 10.79 -3.39
N PHE A 257 -3.78 9.70 -3.91
CA PHE A 257 -2.89 8.85 -3.14
C PHE A 257 -1.47 9.40 -2.96
N ALA A 258 -1.04 10.31 -3.82
CA ALA A 258 0.35 10.78 -3.87
C ALA A 258 0.86 11.29 -2.52
N ALA A 259 0.08 12.12 -1.81
CA ALA A 259 0.51 12.66 -0.52
C ALA A 259 0.60 11.59 0.57
N ASN A 260 -0.42 10.73 0.68
CA ASN A 260 -0.39 9.67 1.69
C ASN A 260 0.79 8.73 1.47
N ASN A 261 1.05 8.35 0.22
CA ASN A 261 2.16 7.47 -0.11
C ASN A 261 3.52 8.16 0.11
N GLY A 262 3.67 9.42 -0.33
CA GLY A 262 4.90 10.20 -0.14
C GLY A 262 5.26 10.37 1.34
N VAL A 263 4.34 10.90 2.13
CA VAL A 263 4.54 11.12 3.58
C VAL A 263 4.67 9.79 4.33
N GLY A 264 3.95 8.76 3.90
CA GLY A 264 4.08 7.41 4.44
C GLY A 264 5.49 6.84 4.27
N TYR A 265 6.12 7.01 3.08
CA TYR A 265 7.51 6.58 2.87
C TYR A 265 8.55 7.43 3.62
N LEU A 266 8.25 8.70 3.89
CA LEU A 266 9.06 9.47 4.84
C LEU A 266 8.99 8.85 6.24
N LEU A 267 7.80 8.47 6.71
CA LEU A 267 7.61 7.83 8.00
C LEU A 267 8.33 6.47 8.09
N ILE A 268 8.23 5.66 7.03
CA ILE A 268 8.78 4.30 7.00
C ILE A 268 10.31 4.29 7.02
N ALA A 269 10.95 5.17 6.28
CA ALA A 269 12.38 5.08 6.02
C ALA A 269 13.15 6.39 6.27
N TRP A 270 12.66 7.53 5.77
CA TRP A 270 13.46 8.74 5.77
C TRP A 270 13.64 9.36 7.15
N PHE A 271 12.60 9.40 7.99
CA PHE A 271 12.73 9.96 9.34
C PHE A 271 13.69 9.15 10.21
N SER A 272 13.81 7.83 9.98
CA SER A 272 14.84 7.01 10.66
C SER A 272 16.26 7.43 10.27
N LYS A 273 16.49 7.79 9.01
CA LYS A 273 17.77 8.35 8.56
C LYS A 273 17.97 9.75 9.12
N TYR A 274 16.95 10.61 9.05
CA TYR A 274 17.01 11.99 9.50
C TYR A 274 17.34 12.11 11.00
N GLY A 275 16.65 11.32 11.84
CA GLY A 275 16.92 11.28 13.29
C GLY A 275 18.21 10.56 13.65
N GLY A 276 18.67 9.63 12.81
CA GLY A 276 19.74 8.69 13.10
C GLY A 276 21.12 9.31 13.34
N PRO A 277 22.16 8.45 13.55
CA PRO A 277 23.51 8.90 13.97
C PRO A 277 24.19 9.90 13.04
N LYS A 278 23.91 9.80 11.72
CA LYS A 278 24.44 10.72 10.70
C LYS A 278 23.53 11.93 10.43
N GLY A 279 22.35 11.96 11.04
CA GLY A 279 21.41 13.09 10.95
C GLY A 279 21.40 13.92 12.22
N LEU A 280 20.38 13.79 13.06
CA LEU A 280 20.24 14.52 14.33
C LEU A 280 21.06 13.90 15.48
N GLY A 281 21.78 12.80 15.28
CA GLY A 281 22.66 12.19 16.27
C GLY A 281 21.96 11.21 17.24
N MET A 282 20.69 10.85 17.01
CA MET A 282 20.01 9.82 17.81
C MET A 282 20.57 8.43 17.46
N THR A 283 20.54 7.53 18.42
CA THR A 283 20.94 6.13 18.19
C THR A 283 19.98 5.42 17.23
N SER A 284 20.49 4.41 16.52
CA SER A 284 19.66 3.60 15.63
C SER A 284 18.46 2.95 16.35
N SER A 285 18.65 2.55 17.63
CA SER A 285 17.55 1.97 18.42
C SER A 285 16.46 3.00 18.74
N GLU A 286 16.84 4.23 19.09
CA GLU A 286 15.88 5.30 19.36
C GLU A 286 15.01 5.64 18.16
N VAL A 287 15.61 5.78 16.98
CA VAL A 287 14.82 6.07 15.75
C VAL A 287 13.91 4.90 15.36
N LEU A 288 14.33 3.65 15.59
CA LEU A 288 13.47 2.48 15.36
C LEU A 288 12.29 2.43 16.34
N ILE A 289 12.51 2.76 17.63
CA ILE A 289 11.43 2.87 18.63
C ILE A 289 10.44 3.97 18.19
N ALA A 290 10.94 5.13 17.82
CA ALA A 290 10.07 6.21 17.35
C ALA A 290 9.25 5.81 16.10
N SER A 291 9.86 5.07 15.17
CA SER A 291 9.17 4.53 13.99
C SER A 291 8.11 3.50 14.36
N LEU A 292 8.35 2.65 15.36
CA LEU A 292 7.34 1.72 15.90
C LEU A 292 6.14 2.48 16.48
N VAL A 293 6.37 3.54 17.25
CA VAL A 293 5.32 4.40 17.81
C VAL A 293 4.51 5.05 16.67
N GLY A 294 5.18 5.54 15.64
CA GLY A 294 4.53 6.05 14.42
C GLY A 294 3.69 4.97 13.72
N GLY A 295 4.20 3.75 13.58
CA GLY A 295 3.48 2.62 13.01
C GLY A 295 2.21 2.26 13.78
N VAL A 296 2.27 2.25 15.11
CA VAL A 296 1.10 2.02 15.99
C VAL A 296 0.06 3.14 15.79
N GLY A 297 0.48 4.39 15.75
CA GLY A 297 -0.41 5.52 15.45
C GLY A 297 -1.09 5.35 14.08
N TRP A 298 -0.30 5.01 13.05
CA TRP A 298 -0.85 4.81 11.70
C TRP A 298 -1.88 3.68 11.65
N PHE A 299 -1.63 2.55 12.32
CA PHE A 299 -2.60 1.47 12.46
C PHE A 299 -3.92 1.95 13.09
N ILE A 300 -3.84 2.62 14.26
CA ILE A 300 -5.02 3.11 14.99
C ILE A 300 -5.81 4.10 14.14
N PHE A 301 -5.15 5.12 13.58
CA PHE A 301 -5.83 6.19 12.86
C PHE A 301 -6.31 5.77 11.47
N THR A 302 -5.73 4.72 10.85
CA THR A 302 -6.26 4.12 9.63
C THR A 302 -7.61 3.43 9.89
N LEU A 303 -7.72 2.64 10.96
CA LEU A 303 -9.00 2.04 11.37
C LEU A 303 -10.05 3.10 11.71
N LEU A 304 -9.67 4.10 12.51
CA LEU A 304 -10.54 5.21 12.87
C LEU A 304 -10.97 6.01 11.63
N GLY A 305 -10.06 6.26 10.69
CA GLY A 305 -10.34 6.94 9.44
C GLY A 305 -11.37 6.19 8.58
N GLY A 306 -11.21 4.86 8.45
CA GLY A 306 -12.19 4.01 7.79
C GLY A 306 -13.57 4.11 8.44
N TRP A 307 -13.65 3.96 9.76
CA TRP A 307 -14.89 4.04 10.52
C TRP A 307 -15.54 5.45 10.49
N ILE A 308 -14.77 6.50 10.65
CA ILE A 308 -15.24 7.89 10.58
C ILE A 308 -15.81 8.18 9.20
N SER A 309 -15.17 7.69 8.14
CA SER A 309 -15.61 7.90 6.76
C SER A 309 -16.98 7.30 6.44
N ASP A 310 -17.40 6.28 7.16
CA ASP A 310 -18.76 5.71 7.05
C ASP A 310 -19.82 6.63 7.68
N LYS A 311 -19.41 7.58 8.55
CA LYS A 311 -20.31 8.51 9.24
C LYS A 311 -20.36 9.89 8.59
N ILE A 312 -19.20 10.47 8.25
CA ILE A 312 -19.08 11.83 7.73
C ILE A 312 -18.83 11.89 6.22
N GLY A 313 -18.69 10.72 5.57
CA GLY A 313 -18.42 10.57 4.15
C GLY A 313 -16.92 10.54 3.80
N ARG A 314 -16.62 9.95 2.64
CA ARG A 314 -15.24 9.73 2.17
C ARG A 314 -14.50 11.05 2.00
N LYS A 315 -15.11 11.98 1.25
CA LYS A 315 -14.49 13.26 0.86
C LYS A 315 -14.05 14.08 2.07
N LEU A 316 -14.93 14.26 3.06
CA LEU A 316 -14.61 15.05 4.24
C LEU A 316 -13.49 14.42 5.07
N THR A 317 -13.48 13.09 5.19
CA THR A 317 -12.42 12.37 5.92
C THR A 317 -11.05 12.60 5.29
N PHE A 318 -10.94 12.53 3.96
CA PHE A 318 -9.69 12.85 3.24
C PHE A 318 -9.27 14.31 3.41
N VAL A 319 -10.23 15.25 3.31
CA VAL A 319 -9.96 16.68 3.51
C VAL A 319 -9.39 16.95 4.89
N LEU A 320 -9.95 16.34 5.94
CA LEU A 320 -9.44 16.44 7.31
C LEU A 320 -8.03 15.85 7.44
N GLY A 321 -7.78 14.67 6.83
CA GLY A 321 -6.47 14.04 6.84
C GLY A 321 -5.39 14.90 6.17
N TYR A 322 -5.60 15.33 4.94
CA TYR A 322 -4.62 16.16 4.21
C TYR A 322 -4.50 17.56 4.79
N GLY A 323 -5.62 18.17 5.24
CA GLY A 323 -5.60 19.44 5.96
C GLY A 323 -4.73 19.38 7.22
N PHE A 324 -4.83 18.27 7.96
CA PHE A 324 -3.99 18.06 9.12
C PHE A 324 -2.50 17.92 8.76
N LEU A 325 -2.15 17.17 7.70
CA LEU A 325 -0.75 17.05 7.24
C LEU A 325 -0.15 18.42 6.90
N ILE A 326 -0.91 19.30 6.24
CA ILE A 326 -0.48 20.65 5.89
C ILE A 326 -0.16 21.45 7.16
N VAL A 327 -1.07 21.43 8.14
CA VAL A 327 -0.89 22.20 9.39
C VAL A 327 0.23 21.62 10.25
N TRP A 328 0.38 20.29 10.27
CA TRP A 328 1.35 19.60 11.12
C TRP A 328 2.78 19.63 10.58
N ALA A 329 3.01 19.94 9.31
CA ALA A 329 4.32 19.83 8.68
C ALA A 329 5.44 20.60 9.42
N PHE A 330 5.25 21.86 9.77
CA PHE A 330 6.23 22.63 10.53
C PHE A 330 6.32 22.25 12.01
N PRO A 331 5.22 22.09 12.77
CA PRO A 331 5.28 21.59 14.14
C PRO A 331 5.98 20.23 14.27
N LEU A 332 5.80 19.34 13.30
CA LEU A 332 6.51 18.06 13.24
C LEU A 332 8.02 18.27 13.37
N PHE A 333 8.62 19.08 12.50
CA PHE A 333 10.07 19.32 12.53
C PHE A 333 10.52 20.07 13.80
N GLY A 334 9.66 20.90 14.38
CA GLY A 334 9.91 21.48 15.70
C GLY A 334 10.13 20.45 16.80
N LEU A 335 9.38 19.34 16.74
CA LEU A 335 9.55 18.21 17.66
C LEU A 335 10.75 17.33 17.28
N LEU A 336 10.91 17.02 15.98
CA LEU A 336 11.97 16.12 15.50
C LEU A 336 13.36 16.72 15.79
N ASN A 337 13.55 18.01 15.57
CA ASN A 337 14.85 18.69 15.72
C ASN A 337 15.32 18.80 17.18
N THR A 338 14.48 18.46 18.15
CA THR A 338 14.92 18.33 19.55
C THR A 338 15.83 17.13 19.79
N ALA A 339 15.88 16.17 18.85
CA ALA A 339 16.59 14.89 18.96
C ALA A 339 16.23 14.12 20.25
N SER A 340 15.07 14.41 20.85
CA SER A 340 14.56 13.76 22.06
C SER A 340 13.65 12.59 21.67
N LEU A 341 13.94 11.38 22.09
CA LEU A 341 13.14 10.19 21.77
C LEU A 341 11.64 10.37 22.06
N PRO A 342 11.18 10.91 23.21
CA PRO A 342 9.76 11.13 23.45
C PRO A 342 9.12 12.12 22.47
N LEU A 343 9.80 13.26 22.20
CA LEU A 343 9.26 14.30 21.31
C LEU A 343 9.31 13.87 19.85
N PHE A 344 10.36 13.19 19.43
CA PHE A 344 10.48 12.62 18.09
C PHE A 344 9.37 11.58 17.86
N SER A 345 9.16 10.67 18.83
CA SER A 345 8.08 9.67 18.79
C SER A 345 6.70 10.32 18.75
N LEU A 346 6.48 11.36 19.56
CA LEU A 346 5.22 12.12 19.57
C LEU A 346 4.99 12.79 18.21
N GLY A 347 6.03 13.38 17.61
CA GLY A 347 5.94 14.00 16.29
C GLY A 347 5.47 13.02 15.22
N LEU A 348 6.07 11.82 15.19
CA LEU A 348 5.69 10.76 14.26
C LEU A 348 4.31 10.18 14.54
N PHE A 349 3.95 9.99 15.81
CA PHE A 349 2.61 9.52 16.19
C PHE A 349 1.52 10.49 15.76
N VAL A 350 1.70 11.78 16.04
CA VAL A 350 0.73 12.83 15.67
C VAL A 350 0.66 13.03 14.16
N LEU A 351 1.76 12.85 13.40
CA LEU A 351 1.74 12.84 11.93
C LEU A 351 0.70 11.86 11.38
N THR A 352 0.51 10.73 12.05
CA THR A 352 -0.42 9.70 11.59
C THR A 352 -1.90 10.05 11.78
N LEU A 353 -2.23 11.11 12.54
CA LEU A 353 -3.58 11.71 12.55
C LEU A 353 -3.99 12.26 11.17
N GLY A 354 -3.02 12.64 10.34
CA GLY A 354 -3.28 13.03 8.95
C GLY A 354 -3.22 11.84 7.99
N LEU A 355 -2.25 10.93 8.19
CA LEU A 355 -2.09 9.75 7.33
C LEU A 355 -3.26 8.77 7.45
N GLY A 356 -3.74 8.48 8.65
CA GLY A 356 -4.80 7.49 8.87
C GLY A 356 -6.11 7.84 8.16
N PRO A 357 -6.71 9.02 8.38
CA PRO A 357 -7.94 9.42 7.71
C PRO A 357 -7.83 9.58 6.20
N SER A 358 -6.64 9.87 5.67
CA SER A 358 -6.40 9.91 4.22
C SER A 358 -6.08 8.53 3.63
N TYR A 359 -5.97 7.48 4.43
CA TYR A 359 -5.63 6.13 4.00
C TYR A 359 -6.74 5.11 4.26
N GLY A 360 -7.34 5.11 5.46
CA GLY A 360 -8.35 4.13 5.85
C GLY A 360 -9.52 3.96 4.85
N PRO A 361 -10.16 5.04 4.42
CA PRO A 361 -11.29 4.96 3.48
C PRO A 361 -10.89 4.81 2.00
N GLN A 362 -9.62 4.72 1.66
CA GLN A 362 -9.13 4.76 0.28
C GLN A 362 -9.69 3.63 -0.58
N SER A 363 -9.67 2.39 -0.09
CA SER A 363 -10.20 1.24 -0.83
C SER A 363 -11.68 1.42 -1.18
N ALA A 364 -12.47 1.92 -0.21
CA ALA A 364 -13.89 2.19 -0.42
C ALA A 364 -14.11 3.30 -1.44
N MET A 365 -13.41 4.44 -1.28
CA MET A 365 -13.54 5.57 -2.20
C MET A 365 -13.16 5.17 -3.62
N TYR A 366 -12.10 4.40 -3.81
CA TYR A 366 -11.66 3.97 -5.15
C TYR A 366 -12.65 2.99 -5.76
N ALA A 367 -13.17 2.02 -5.00
CA ALA A 367 -14.22 1.12 -5.49
C ALA A 367 -15.48 1.87 -5.92
N GLU A 368 -15.82 2.94 -5.21
CA GLU A 368 -16.97 3.81 -5.47
C GLU A 368 -16.74 4.79 -6.65
N MET A 369 -15.48 5.07 -7.04
CA MET A 369 -15.15 5.94 -8.17
C MET A 369 -15.39 5.27 -9.53
N PHE A 370 -15.22 3.95 -9.64
CA PHE A 370 -15.25 3.25 -10.92
C PHE A 370 -16.48 2.35 -11.07
N PRO A 371 -17.09 2.30 -12.30
CA PRO A 371 -18.13 1.30 -12.61
C PRO A 371 -17.58 -0.13 -12.49
N ALA A 372 -18.46 -1.10 -12.24
CA ALA A 372 -18.07 -2.49 -11.97
C ALA A 372 -17.17 -3.11 -13.06
N ARG A 373 -17.45 -2.84 -14.35
CA ARG A 373 -16.70 -3.39 -15.51
C ARG A 373 -15.23 -3.01 -15.57
N VAL A 374 -14.87 -1.81 -15.13
CA VAL A 374 -13.50 -1.27 -15.18
C VAL A 374 -12.91 -1.04 -13.78
N ARG A 375 -13.65 -1.39 -12.74
CA ARG A 375 -13.31 -1.09 -11.34
C ARG A 375 -11.96 -1.68 -10.95
N PHE A 376 -11.72 -2.96 -11.24
CA PHE A 376 -10.47 -3.61 -10.88
C PHE A 376 -9.27 -2.91 -11.53
N SER A 377 -9.33 -2.70 -12.84
CA SER A 377 -8.26 -2.02 -13.58
C SER A 377 -8.10 -0.57 -13.13
N GLY A 378 -9.19 0.17 -12.93
CA GLY A 378 -9.16 1.56 -12.49
C GLY A 378 -8.55 1.73 -11.10
N VAL A 379 -8.96 0.90 -10.15
CA VAL A 379 -8.43 0.90 -8.77
C VAL A 379 -6.95 0.52 -8.75
N SER A 380 -6.56 -0.54 -9.47
CA SER A 380 -5.17 -1.02 -9.49
C SER A 380 -4.23 -0.04 -10.16
N ILE A 381 -4.61 0.52 -11.32
CA ILE A 381 -3.77 1.46 -12.08
C ILE A 381 -3.71 2.81 -11.35
N GLY A 382 -4.82 3.31 -10.83
CA GLY A 382 -4.84 4.55 -10.04
C GLY A 382 -3.93 4.46 -8.82
N TYR A 383 -3.97 3.35 -8.10
CA TYR A 383 -3.08 3.09 -6.97
C TYR A 383 -1.60 3.00 -7.41
N ALA A 384 -1.30 2.22 -8.46
CA ALA A 384 0.06 2.05 -8.96
C ALA A 384 0.68 3.38 -9.43
N LEU A 385 -0.08 4.20 -10.17
CA LEU A 385 0.38 5.54 -10.58
C LEU A 385 0.57 6.46 -9.38
N GLY A 386 -0.32 6.41 -8.38
CA GLY A 386 -0.18 7.20 -7.15
C GLY A 386 1.06 6.82 -6.35
N THR A 387 1.44 5.53 -6.33
CA THR A 387 2.69 5.09 -5.70
C THR A 387 3.94 5.61 -6.42
N ILE A 388 3.88 5.75 -7.75
CA ILE A 388 4.98 6.34 -8.52
C ILE A 388 5.10 7.83 -8.20
N ILE A 389 3.99 8.56 -8.29
CA ILE A 389 3.97 10.02 -8.12
C ILE A 389 4.38 10.41 -6.69
N GLY A 390 3.85 9.72 -5.68
CA GLY A 390 4.04 10.07 -4.28
C GLY A 390 5.24 9.38 -3.63
N GLY A 391 5.34 8.06 -3.78
CA GLY A 391 6.21 7.23 -2.95
C GLY A 391 7.55 6.86 -3.54
N ALA A 392 7.62 6.69 -4.88
CA ALA A 392 8.80 6.12 -5.53
C ALA A 392 10.10 6.85 -5.21
N PHE A 393 10.05 8.18 -5.16
CA PHE A 393 11.21 9.04 -4.98
C PHE A 393 11.10 9.97 -3.76
N ALA A 394 10.06 9.88 -2.95
CA ALA A 394 9.85 10.77 -1.80
C ALA A 394 11.05 10.79 -0.83
N PRO A 395 11.64 9.65 -0.39
CA PRO A 395 12.82 9.67 0.46
C PRO A 395 14.04 10.28 -0.22
N LEU A 396 14.22 10.05 -1.53
CA LEU A 396 15.30 10.66 -2.30
C LEU A 396 15.15 12.17 -2.38
N LEU A 397 13.95 12.66 -2.68
CA LEU A 397 13.65 14.09 -2.73
C LEU A 397 13.88 14.73 -1.37
N ALA A 398 13.38 14.15 -0.29
CA ALA A 398 13.59 14.66 1.06
C ALA A 398 15.07 14.69 1.45
N ASP A 399 15.85 13.70 1.01
CA ASP A 399 17.29 13.62 1.24
C ASP A 399 18.07 14.73 0.50
N GLN A 400 17.60 15.16 -0.65
CA GLN A 400 18.18 16.30 -1.35
C GLN A 400 17.72 17.65 -0.76
N LEU A 401 16.41 17.76 -0.45
CA LEU A 401 15.84 18.98 0.10
C LEU A 401 16.39 19.35 1.47
N VAL A 402 16.63 18.37 2.34
CA VAL A 402 17.17 18.60 3.69
C VAL A 402 18.58 19.22 3.68
N LYS A 403 19.34 19.04 2.60
CA LYS A 403 20.69 19.64 2.45
C LYS A 403 20.68 21.18 2.44
N THR A 404 19.58 21.76 2.03
CA THR A 404 19.37 23.21 2.00
C THR A 404 18.51 23.73 3.16
N GLY A 405 18.03 22.82 4.02
CA GLY A 405 17.25 23.10 5.23
C GLY A 405 16.09 22.13 5.38
N TRP A 406 15.79 21.76 6.62
CA TRP A 406 14.65 20.87 6.94
C TRP A 406 13.31 21.51 6.55
N GLU A 407 13.23 22.82 6.50
CA GLU A 407 12.05 23.60 6.10
C GLU A 407 11.58 23.21 4.69
N ASN A 408 12.51 22.86 3.81
CA ASN A 408 12.18 22.44 2.44
C ASN A 408 11.46 21.08 2.42
N VAL A 409 11.76 20.20 3.37
CA VAL A 409 11.03 18.95 3.52
C VAL A 409 9.63 19.21 4.09
N ALA A 410 9.49 20.15 5.03
CA ALA A 410 8.17 20.58 5.52
C ALA A 410 7.31 21.16 4.38
N TRP A 411 7.90 22.02 3.54
CA TRP A 411 7.22 22.52 2.32
C TRP A 411 6.86 21.41 1.34
N TYR A 412 7.72 20.41 1.15
CA TYR A 412 7.38 19.25 0.32
C TYR A 412 6.12 18.53 0.84
N ILE A 413 6.02 18.29 2.16
CA ILE A 413 4.84 17.68 2.80
C ILE A 413 3.60 18.55 2.55
N ILE A 414 3.70 19.86 2.71
CA ILE A 414 2.60 20.81 2.48
C ILE A 414 2.14 20.76 1.02
N VAL A 415 3.08 20.90 0.08
CA VAL A 415 2.75 21.01 -1.35
C VAL A 415 2.09 19.72 -1.86
N ILE A 416 2.67 18.55 -1.54
CA ILE A 416 2.09 17.27 -1.99
C ILE A 416 0.73 17.02 -1.35
N SER A 417 0.55 17.39 -0.06
CA SER A 417 -0.73 17.27 0.64
C SER A 417 -1.79 18.23 0.08
N ALA A 418 -1.40 19.44 -0.27
CA ALA A 418 -2.30 20.42 -0.89
C ALA A 418 -2.76 19.95 -2.29
N ILE A 419 -1.86 19.40 -3.10
CA ILE A 419 -2.18 18.83 -4.41
C ILE A 419 -3.19 17.69 -4.26
N SER A 420 -2.95 16.75 -3.35
CA SER A 420 -3.87 15.64 -3.09
C SER A 420 -5.21 16.10 -2.50
N LEU A 421 -5.20 17.10 -1.62
CA LEU A 421 -6.42 17.73 -1.08
C LEU A 421 -7.25 18.36 -2.19
N ILE A 422 -6.62 19.12 -3.09
CA ILE A 422 -7.30 19.73 -4.24
C ILE A 422 -7.92 18.64 -5.12
N ALA A 423 -7.20 17.53 -5.39
CA ALA A 423 -7.73 16.41 -6.16
C ALA A 423 -8.98 15.79 -5.49
N VAL A 424 -8.99 15.66 -4.16
CA VAL A 424 -10.17 15.18 -3.40
C VAL A 424 -11.38 16.10 -3.62
N LEU A 425 -11.19 17.41 -3.77
CA LEU A 425 -12.29 18.33 -3.99
C LEU A 425 -13.04 18.10 -5.32
N PHE A 426 -12.36 17.50 -6.33
CA PHE A 426 -12.97 17.12 -7.61
C PHE A 426 -13.72 15.78 -7.57
N VAL A 427 -13.61 14.99 -6.49
CA VAL A 427 -14.42 13.79 -6.32
C VAL A 427 -15.89 14.19 -6.13
N PRO A 428 -16.87 13.54 -6.82
CA PRO A 428 -18.29 13.85 -6.68
C PRO A 428 -18.76 13.74 -5.22
N LYS A 429 -19.71 14.59 -4.84
CA LYS A 429 -20.41 14.47 -3.54
C LYS A 429 -21.30 13.22 -3.56
N GLY A 430 -21.48 12.57 -2.42
CA GLY A 430 -22.35 11.39 -2.30
C GLY A 430 -21.80 10.13 -2.99
N ILE A 431 -20.47 10.06 -3.26
CA ILE A 431 -19.85 8.91 -3.91
C ILE A 431 -20.08 7.61 -3.12
N GLN A 432 -20.16 7.71 -1.77
CA GLN A 432 -20.42 6.60 -0.87
C GLN A 432 -21.81 5.98 -1.02
N ASP A 433 -22.76 6.70 -1.66
CA ASP A 433 -24.14 6.25 -1.85
C ASP A 433 -24.29 5.43 -3.13
N ARG A 434 -23.23 5.34 -3.96
CA ARG A 434 -23.25 4.52 -5.17
C ARG A 434 -23.39 3.04 -4.85
N GLU A 435 -24.30 2.38 -5.56
CA GLU A 435 -24.37 0.94 -5.54
C GLU A 435 -23.16 0.33 -6.27
N LEU A 436 -22.57 -0.73 -5.69
CA LEU A 436 -21.43 -1.42 -6.30
C LEU A 436 -21.86 -2.48 -7.31
N HIS A 437 -23.14 -2.84 -7.33
CA HIS A 437 -23.71 -3.77 -8.31
C HIS A 437 -24.15 -3.02 -9.57
N ASP A 438 -23.84 -3.55 -10.74
CA ASP A 438 -24.29 -2.98 -12.00
C ASP A 438 -25.82 -3.05 -12.11
N GLU A 439 -26.44 -1.92 -12.45
CA GLU A 439 -27.89 -1.87 -12.74
C GLU A 439 -28.29 -2.85 -13.86
N GLN A 440 -27.38 -3.16 -14.79
CA GLN A 440 -27.61 -4.14 -15.85
C GLN A 440 -27.71 -5.58 -15.36
N VAL A 441 -26.96 -5.96 -14.32
CA VAL A 441 -27.07 -7.29 -13.69
C VAL A 441 -28.39 -7.39 -12.91
N VAL A 442 -28.83 -6.30 -12.29
CA VAL A 442 -30.13 -6.22 -11.62
C VAL A 442 -31.27 -6.27 -12.66
N ALA A 443 -31.13 -5.56 -13.78
CA ALA A 443 -32.12 -5.55 -14.87
C ALA A 443 -32.25 -6.91 -15.57
N THR A 444 -31.15 -7.66 -15.73
CA THR A 444 -31.20 -9.03 -16.32
C THR A 444 -31.83 -10.03 -15.34
N ARG A 445 -31.71 -9.83 -14.03
CA ARG A 445 -32.43 -10.64 -13.01
C ARG A 445 -33.92 -10.33 -12.95
N SER A 446 -34.31 -9.08 -13.25
CA SER A 446 -35.74 -8.68 -13.27
C SER A 446 -36.46 -9.06 -14.57
N ASN A 447 -35.73 -9.42 -15.64
CA ASN A 447 -36.33 -9.85 -16.92
C ASN A 447 -35.60 -11.09 -17.44
N PRO A 448 -35.91 -12.30 -16.93
CA PRO A 448 -35.41 -13.53 -17.52
C PRO A 448 -35.98 -13.66 -18.94
N VAL A 449 -35.08 -13.49 -19.96
CA VAL A 449 -35.45 -13.82 -21.33
C VAL A 449 -35.82 -15.28 -21.36
N VAL A 450 -37.11 -15.59 -21.48
CA VAL A 450 -37.62 -16.93 -21.76
C VAL A 450 -37.08 -17.28 -23.15
N PRO A 451 -36.28 -18.35 -23.32
CA PRO A 451 -35.91 -18.79 -24.65
C PRO A 451 -37.15 -19.28 -25.41
N ALA A 452 -37.34 -18.79 -26.61
CA ALA A 452 -38.38 -19.23 -27.54
C ALA A 452 -38.09 -20.66 -28.06
#